data_cc11b163992f10be8628da6d459671ae
#
_entry.id   cc11b163992f10be8628da6d459671ae
#
_cell.length_a   1.000
_cell.length_b   1.000
_cell.length_c   1.000
_cell.angle_alpha   90.00
_cell.angle_beta   90.00
_cell.angle_gamma   90.00
#
_symmetry.space_group_name_H-M   'P 1'
#
loop_
_entity.id
_entity.type
_entity.pdbx_description
1 polymer ?
#
loop_
_entity_poly.entity_id
_entity_poly.type
_entity_poly.pdbx_seq_one_letter_code
_entity_poly.pdbx_strand_id
1 'polypeptide(L)'
;MENMMKKHTLFLSIIMLFFNSNLSFADNDKEGKKFVGAQSGYEGREDQLGRSMAVVLKSLNETKPYQHDINDALIKMILTTIQFAKNNDMIDELIANEVETTMPLLERVRRNYLKTGQLETVMVGMIDRTACAYQLFLEIEQKDAQRSWQSPFGLILENTVRMGQHTLTEKEVHDIWIKKRYEAFAEVIGVELSISDISAEGKVTIKALRPILAANN
;
A
#
# COMPACT_ATOMS: atom_id res chain seq x y z
N MET A 1 53.67 -12.28 14.76
CA MET A 1 53.36 -11.37 13.64
C MET A 1 53.07 -12.09 12.34
N GLU A 2 53.72 -13.22 12.06
CA GLU A 2 53.60 -13.95 10.81
C GLU A 2 52.22 -14.67 10.61
N ASN A 3 51.58 -15.11 11.68
CA ASN A 3 50.26 -15.76 11.62
C ASN A 3 49.08 -14.79 11.38
N MET A 4 49.23 -13.51 11.61
CA MET A 4 48.20 -12.50 11.39
C MET A 4 48.18 -12.05 9.93
N MET A 5 49.33 -12.00 9.27
CA MET A 5 49.45 -11.68 7.85
C MET A 5 48.84 -12.78 6.94
N LYS A 6 49.00 -14.07 7.30
CA LYS A 6 48.43 -15.16 6.51
C LYS A 6 46.89 -15.19 6.52
N LYS A 7 46.28 -14.75 7.61
CA LYS A 7 44.78 -14.65 7.69
C LYS A 7 44.23 -13.53 6.84
N HIS A 8 44.91 -12.40 6.75
CA HIS A 8 44.46 -11.29 5.89
C HIS A 8 44.64 -11.57 4.41
N THR A 9 45.69 -12.28 4.02
CA THR A 9 45.93 -12.65 2.62
C THR A 9 44.89 -13.67 2.14
N LEU A 10 44.45 -14.62 2.98
CA LEU A 10 43.40 -15.60 2.66
C LEU A 10 42.04 -14.92 2.55
N PHE A 11 41.75 -13.92 3.38
CA PHE A 11 40.46 -13.19 3.35
C PHE A 11 40.35 -12.29 2.11
N LEU A 12 41.46 -11.65 1.70
CA LEU A 12 41.46 -10.87 0.46
C LEU A 12 41.32 -11.74 -0.79
N SER A 13 41.89 -12.96 -0.79
CA SER A 13 41.77 -13.90 -1.91
C SER A 13 40.35 -14.42 -2.07
N ILE A 14 39.61 -14.61 -0.97
CA ILE A 14 38.21 -15.04 -1.00
C ILE A 14 37.30 -13.89 -1.50
N ILE A 15 37.58 -12.63 -1.11
CA ILE A 15 36.82 -11.48 -1.62
C ILE A 15 37.07 -11.27 -3.12
N MET A 16 38.31 -11.47 -3.63
CA MET A 16 38.57 -11.39 -5.08
C MET A 16 37.91 -12.50 -5.89
N LEU A 17 37.67 -13.69 -5.30
CA LEU A 17 36.97 -14.79 -5.98
C LEU A 17 35.45 -14.51 -6.14
N PHE A 18 34.88 -13.69 -5.26
CA PHE A 18 33.47 -13.30 -5.40
C PHE A 18 33.24 -12.12 -6.37
N PHE A 19 34.25 -11.29 -6.63
CA PHE A 19 34.17 -10.22 -7.60
C PHE A 19 34.55 -10.60 -9.04
N ASN A 20 35.09 -11.80 -9.26
CA ASN A 20 35.40 -12.35 -10.59
C ASN A 20 34.32 -13.31 -11.11
N SER A 21 33.12 -13.33 -10.53
CA SER A 21 31.97 -13.84 -11.28
C SER A 21 31.69 -12.84 -12.41
N ASN A 22 32.36 -13.07 -13.51
CA ASN A 22 32.13 -12.42 -14.77
C ASN A 22 30.64 -12.28 -15.03
N LEU A 23 30.14 -11.06 -14.94
CA LEU A 23 29.07 -10.63 -15.78
C LEU A 23 29.58 -10.66 -17.22
N SER A 24 29.76 -11.87 -17.74
CA SER A 24 29.84 -12.11 -19.15
C SER A 24 28.47 -11.75 -19.71
N PHE A 25 28.31 -10.52 -20.10
CA PHE A 25 27.35 -10.19 -21.13
C PHE A 25 27.87 -10.90 -22.38
N ALA A 26 27.38 -12.11 -22.60
CA ALA A 26 27.57 -12.79 -23.85
C ALA A 26 26.74 -12.02 -24.86
N ASP A 27 27.43 -11.11 -25.55
CA ASP A 27 27.00 -10.51 -26.79
C ASP A 27 26.99 -11.66 -27.82
N ASN A 28 25.88 -12.39 -27.85
CA ASN A 28 25.61 -13.35 -28.91
C ASN A 28 24.80 -12.63 -29.97
N ASP A 29 25.51 -11.90 -30.81
CA ASP A 29 25.06 -11.49 -32.14
C ASP A 29 24.72 -12.74 -32.98
N LYS A 30 23.59 -13.35 -32.68
CA LYS A 30 22.86 -14.19 -33.64
C LYS A 30 21.81 -13.29 -34.29
N GLU A 31 22.16 -12.85 -35.51
CA GLU A 31 21.16 -12.35 -36.47
C GLU A 31 19.93 -13.24 -36.42
N GLY A 32 18.83 -12.74 -35.93
CA GLY A 32 17.59 -13.48 -35.99
C GLY A 32 16.47 -12.88 -35.15
N LYS A 33 15.64 -12.15 -35.84
CA LYS A 33 14.31 -11.69 -35.46
C LYS A 33 14.30 -10.47 -34.54
N LYS A 34 14.14 -9.31 -35.17
CA LYS A 34 13.62 -8.11 -34.50
C LYS A 34 12.31 -8.50 -33.81
N PHE A 35 12.33 -8.61 -32.48
CA PHE A 35 11.14 -8.66 -31.69
C PHE A 35 10.44 -7.29 -31.82
N VAL A 36 9.31 -7.28 -32.51
CA VAL A 36 8.40 -6.13 -32.52
C VAL A 36 7.55 -6.23 -31.24
N GLY A 37 8.12 -5.77 -30.14
CA GLY A 37 7.44 -5.77 -28.84
C GLY A 37 8.35 -5.18 -27.76
N ALA A 38 7.79 -4.79 -26.63
CA ALA A 38 8.56 -4.35 -25.48
C ALA A 38 9.50 -5.48 -25.02
N GLN A 39 10.79 -5.18 -24.90
CA GLN A 39 11.75 -6.13 -24.34
C GLN A 39 11.37 -6.39 -22.87
N SER A 40 11.32 -7.66 -22.49
CA SER A 40 10.96 -8.06 -21.11
C SER A 40 12.08 -7.77 -20.10
N GLY A 41 13.31 -7.59 -20.58
CA GLY A 41 14.51 -7.51 -19.76
C GLY A 41 14.97 -8.84 -19.16
N TYR A 42 14.35 -9.95 -19.59
CA TYR A 42 14.68 -11.30 -19.11
C TYR A 42 15.27 -12.19 -20.21
N GLU A 43 15.59 -11.63 -21.37
CA GLU A 43 16.25 -12.36 -22.46
C GLU A 43 17.56 -12.97 -21.95
N GLY A 44 17.72 -14.28 -22.14
CA GLY A 44 18.84 -15.06 -21.63
C GLY A 44 18.78 -15.37 -20.11
N ARG A 45 17.69 -15.04 -19.44
CA ARG A 45 17.44 -15.33 -18.03
C ARG A 45 16.11 -16.05 -17.80
N GLU A 46 15.70 -16.90 -18.73
CA GLU A 46 14.41 -17.58 -18.74
C GLU A 46 14.18 -18.43 -17.46
N ASP A 47 15.25 -19.04 -16.93
CA ASP A 47 15.18 -19.76 -15.66
C ASP A 47 14.84 -18.84 -14.46
N GLN A 48 15.38 -17.62 -14.46
CA GLN A 48 15.03 -16.64 -13.43
C GLN A 48 13.58 -16.19 -13.57
N LEU A 49 13.14 -15.96 -14.80
CA LEU A 49 11.75 -15.62 -15.08
C LEU A 49 10.83 -16.76 -14.62
N GLY A 50 11.17 -18.01 -14.97
CA GLY A 50 10.41 -19.19 -14.54
C GLY A 50 10.27 -19.29 -13.03
N ARG A 51 11.38 -19.11 -12.27
CA ARG A 51 11.34 -19.09 -10.81
C ARG A 51 10.50 -17.94 -10.27
N SER A 52 10.64 -16.73 -10.82
CA SER A 52 9.85 -15.57 -10.41
C SER A 52 8.36 -15.80 -10.67
N MET A 53 8.00 -16.33 -11.84
CA MET A 53 6.63 -16.68 -12.17
C MET A 53 6.07 -17.77 -11.26
N ALA A 54 6.88 -18.78 -10.89
CA ALA A 54 6.44 -19.80 -9.95
C ALA A 54 6.08 -19.22 -8.58
N VAL A 55 6.86 -18.24 -8.08
CA VAL A 55 6.56 -17.51 -6.83
C VAL A 55 5.26 -16.73 -6.98
N VAL A 56 5.08 -16.01 -8.08
CA VAL A 56 3.85 -15.25 -8.34
C VAL A 56 2.64 -16.19 -8.40
N LEU A 57 2.74 -17.30 -9.16
CA LEU A 57 1.64 -18.27 -9.26
C LEU A 57 1.33 -18.94 -7.92
N LYS A 58 2.34 -19.24 -7.12
CA LYS A 58 2.13 -19.74 -5.76
C LYS A 58 1.37 -18.74 -4.92
N SER A 59 1.75 -17.47 -4.96
CA SER A 59 1.07 -16.40 -4.22
C SER A 59 -0.38 -16.20 -4.69
N LEU A 60 -0.64 -16.31 -5.99
CA LEU A 60 -2.00 -16.20 -6.56
C LEU A 60 -2.87 -17.41 -6.23
N ASN A 61 -2.27 -18.60 -6.06
CA ASN A 61 -2.98 -19.82 -5.70
C ASN A 61 -3.23 -19.95 -4.19
N GLU A 62 -2.63 -19.11 -3.37
CA GLU A 62 -3.02 -18.98 -1.98
C GLU A 62 -4.45 -18.45 -1.94
N THR A 63 -5.36 -19.24 -1.40
CA THR A 63 -6.81 -18.96 -1.37
C THR A 63 -7.20 -17.76 -0.51
N LYS A 64 -6.23 -17.15 0.16
CA LYS A 64 -6.44 -15.93 0.94
C LYS A 64 -6.15 -14.71 0.08
N PRO A 65 -7.06 -13.74 -0.03
CA PRO A 65 -6.90 -12.53 -0.83
C PRO A 65 -5.77 -11.61 -0.31
N TYR A 66 -5.22 -11.93 0.85
CA TYR A 66 -4.25 -11.12 1.54
C TYR A 66 -2.81 -11.60 1.33
N GLN A 67 -1.97 -10.75 0.79
CA GLN A 67 -0.55 -11.00 0.53
C GLN A 67 0.26 -10.70 1.80
N HIS A 68 0.58 -11.73 2.60
CA HIS A 68 1.00 -11.57 3.98
C HIS A 68 2.24 -10.71 4.21
N ASP A 69 3.37 -11.03 3.64
CA ASP A 69 4.64 -10.52 4.17
C ASP A 69 4.80 -8.99 4.10
N ILE A 70 4.50 -8.38 2.95
CA ILE A 70 4.65 -6.93 2.76
C ILE A 70 3.48 -6.17 3.38
N ASN A 71 2.26 -6.68 3.20
CA ASN A 71 1.07 -6.02 3.71
C ASN A 71 1.02 -6.03 5.23
N ASP A 72 1.43 -7.11 5.88
CA ASP A 72 1.53 -7.18 7.34
C ASP A 72 2.50 -6.11 7.87
N ALA A 73 3.64 -5.94 7.22
CA ALA A 73 4.61 -4.92 7.61
C ALA A 73 4.03 -3.51 7.44
N LEU A 74 3.35 -3.21 6.34
CA LEU A 74 2.70 -1.92 6.11
C LEU A 74 1.59 -1.64 7.12
N ILE A 75 0.73 -2.63 7.40
CA ILE A 75 -0.34 -2.48 8.40
C ILE A 75 0.22 -2.26 9.78
N LYS A 76 1.28 -2.99 10.19
CA LYS A 76 1.95 -2.77 11.46
C LYS A 76 2.56 -1.37 11.57
N MET A 77 3.14 -0.86 10.50
CA MET A 77 3.64 0.53 10.47
C MET A 77 2.51 1.53 10.66
N ILE A 78 1.39 1.37 9.96
CA ILE A 78 0.20 2.22 10.12
C ILE A 78 -0.32 2.13 11.56
N LEU A 79 -0.53 0.93 12.10
CA LEU A 79 -0.99 0.73 13.47
C LEU A 79 -0.04 1.34 14.51
N THR A 80 1.28 1.21 14.30
CA THR A 80 2.28 1.82 15.18
C THR A 80 2.20 3.34 15.14
N THR A 81 1.96 3.94 13.98
CA THR A 81 1.79 5.39 13.82
C THR A 81 0.51 5.86 14.53
N ILE A 82 -0.61 5.16 14.35
CA ILE A 82 -1.88 5.48 15.01
C ILE A 82 -1.73 5.30 16.53
N GLN A 83 -1.08 4.22 16.99
CA GLN A 83 -0.84 3.99 18.41
C GLN A 83 0.02 5.10 19.02
N PHE A 84 1.08 5.53 18.33
CA PHE A 84 1.90 6.66 18.75
C PHE A 84 1.08 7.94 18.86
N ALA A 85 0.30 8.28 17.82
CA ALA A 85 -0.54 9.47 17.83
C ALA A 85 -1.59 9.42 18.96
N LYS A 86 -2.25 8.26 19.18
CA LYS A 86 -3.19 8.07 20.29
C LYS A 86 -2.52 8.25 21.65
N ASN A 87 -1.35 7.67 21.87
CA ASN A 87 -0.64 7.73 23.14
C ASN A 87 -0.14 9.14 23.50
N ASN A 88 -0.04 10.02 22.52
CA ASN A 88 0.42 11.39 22.69
C ASN A 88 -0.68 12.44 22.44
N ASP A 89 -1.93 12.03 22.33
CA ASP A 89 -3.09 12.91 22.02
C ASP A 89 -2.91 13.71 20.73
N MET A 90 -2.29 13.10 19.68
CA MET A 90 -1.91 13.72 18.42
C MET A 90 -2.67 13.12 17.20
N ILE A 91 -3.86 12.60 17.40
CA ILE A 91 -4.64 12.03 16.28
C ILE A 91 -5.03 13.11 15.28
N ASP A 92 -5.43 14.28 15.75
CA ASP A 92 -5.87 15.35 14.85
C ASP A 92 -4.67 15.94 14.07
N GLU A 93 -3.48 16.02 14.66
CA GLU A 93 -2.24 16.39 13.99
C GLU A 93 -1.81 15.34 12.96
N LEU A 94 -1.99 14.06 13.25
CA LEU A 94 -1.75 12.99 12.29
C LEU A 94 -2.66 13.16 11.06
N ILE A 95 -3.95 13.39 11.26
CA ILE A 95 -4.90 13.62 10.17
C ILE A 95 -4.55 14.89 9.38
N ALA A 96 -4.23 15.98 10.06
CA ALA A 96 -3.82 17.23 9.41
C ALA A 96 -2.58 17.04 8.52
N ASN A 97 -1.56 16.30 9.02
CA ASN A 97 -0.37 15.97 8.26
C ASN A 97 -0.67 15.07 7.05
N GLU A 98 -1.57 14.09 7.19
CA GLU A 98 -2.00 13.26 6.06
C GLU A 98 -2.74 14.06 4.99
N VAL A 99 -3.59 15.03 5.38
CA VAL A 99 -4.24 15.96 4.47
C VAL A 99 -3.19 16.79 3.73
N GLU A 100 -2.25 17.39 4.45
CA GLU A 100 -1.19 18.23 3.87
C GLU A 100 -0.35 17.45 2.86
N THR A 101 0.13 16.27 3.23
CA THR A 101 0.96 15.43 2.35
C THR A 101 0.20 14.88 1.15
N THR A 102 -1.12 14.71 1.27
CA THR A 102 -1.98 14.20 0.19
C THR A 102 -2.62 15.34 -0.62
N MET A 103 -2.49 16.59 -0.20
CA MET A 103 -3.12 17.77 -0.81
C MET A 103 -3.03 17.82 -2.34
N PRO A 104 -1.86 17.60 -2.99
CA PRO A 104 -1.76 17.65 -4.45
C PRO A 104 -2.68 16.66 -5.17
N LEU A 105 -2.89 15.49 -4.56
CA LEU A 105 -3.82 14.47 -5.06
C LEU A 105 -5.27 14.90 -4.83
N LEU A 106 -5.61 15.34 -3.64
CA LEU A 106 -6.98 15.76 -3.29
C LEU A 106 -7.46 16.92 -4.15
N GLU A 107 -6.61 17.93 -4.39
CA GLU A 107 -6.93 19.03 -5.30
C GLU A 107 -7.13 18.56 -6.75
N ARG A 108 -6.36 17.57 -7.21
CA ARG A 108 -6.58 16.99 -8.54
C ARG A 108 -7.91 16.25 -8.61
N VAL A 109 -8.29 15.52 -7.57
CA VAL A 109 -9.60 14.86 -7.47
C VAL A 109 -10.71 15.91 -7.48
N ARG A 110 -10.58 16.97 -6.67
CA ARG A 110 -11.51 18.11 -6.65
C ARG A 110 -11.70 18.73 -8.03
N ARG A 111 -10.61 19.08 -8.72
CA ARG A 111 -10.69 19.65 -10.08
C ARG A 111 -11.41 18.71 -11.05
N ASN A 112 -11.13 17.41 -10.98
CA ASN A 112 -11.80 16.42 -11.84
C ASN A 112 -13.28 16.30 -11.49
N TYR A 113 -13.63 16.28 -10.22
CA TYR A 113 -15.02 16.25 -9.76
C TYR A 113 -15.79 17.50 -10.23
N LEU A 114 -15.25 18.68 -10.02
CA LEU A 114 -15.88 19.94 -10.46
C LEU A 114 -16.09 19.99 -11.99
N LYS A 115 -15.21 19.33 -12.76
CA LYS A 115 -15.34 19.25 -14.21
C LYS A 115 -16.40 18.24 -14.66
N THR A 116 -16.56 17.14 -13.96
CA THR A 116 -17.43 16.02 -14.39
C THR A 116 -18.78 16.00 -13.70
N GLY A 117 -18.87 16.53 -12.48
CA GLY A 117 -20.02 16.40 -11.59
C GLY A 117 -20.27 14.99 -11.07
N GLN A 118 -19.37 14.03 -11.38
CA GLN A 118 -19.56 12.63 -11.09
C GLN A 118 -18.92 12.25 -9.74
N LEU A 119 -19.74 11.81 -8.79
CA LEU A 119 -19.27 11.36 -7.46
C LEU A 119 -18.36 10.12 -7.55
N GLU A 120 -18.52 9.31 -8.57
CA GLU A 120 -17.61 8.17 -8.83
C GLU A 120 -16.15 8.64 -9.00
N THR A 121 -15.92 9.80 -9.60
CA THR A 121 -14.57 10.39 -9.72
C THR A 121 -13.91 10.62 -8.36
N VAL A 122 -14.72 10.96 -7.35
CA VAL A 122 -14.25 11.14 -5.98
C VAL A 122 -13.80 9.81 -5.39
N MET A 123 -14.63 8.76 -5.51
CA MET A 123 -14.31 7.43 -4.98
C MET A 123 -13.06 6.85 -5.63
N VAL A 124 -12.96 6.94 -6.96
CA VAL A 124 -11.76 6.51 -7.70
C VAL A 124 -10.52 7.27 -7.24
N GLY A 125 -10.61 8.58 -7.07
CA GLY A 125 -9.46 9.39 -6.69
C GLY A 125 -9.07 9.25 -5.22
N MET A 126 -10.06 9.22 -4.34
CA MET A 126 -9.85 9.24 -2.89
C MET A 126 -9.55 7.85 -2.32
N ILE A 127 -10.15 6.80 -2.86
CA ILE A 127 -10.00 5.44 -2.34
C ILE A 127 -9.17 4.57 -3.28
N ASP A 128 -9.56 4.45 -4.55
CA ASP A 128 -8.95 3.48 -5.46
C ASP A 128 -7.52 3.83 -5.85
N ARG A 129 -7.16 5.13 -5.83
CA ARG A 129 -5.85 5.63 -6.23
C ARG A 129 -5.00 6.19 -5.10
N THR A 130 -5.48 6.20 -3.89
CA THR A 130 -4.61 6.44 -2.74
C THR A 130 -3.74 5.22 -2.55
N ALA A 131 -2.44 5.44 -2.52
CA ALA A 131 -1.39 4.44 -2.56
C ALA A 131 -1.75 3.13 -1.88
N CYS A 132 -1.84 2.07 -2.66
CA CYS A 132 -1.97 0.70 -2.19
C CYS A 132 -3.23 0.37 -1.35
N ALA A 133 -4.26 1.22 -1.34
CA ALA A 133 -5.48 0.96 -0.59
C ALA A 133 -6.09 -0.41 -0.94
N TYR A 134 -6.11 -0.77 -2.22
CA TYR A 134 -6.59 -2.06 -2.67
C TYR A 134 -5.80 -3.26 -2.16
N GLN A 135 -4.49 -3.09 -1.98
CA GLN A 135 -3.63 -4.16 -1.48
C GLN A 135 -3.77 -4.36 0.03
N LEU A 136 -4.23 -3.33 0.72
CA LEU A 136 -4.43 -3.37 2.18
C LEU A 136 -5.85 -3.75 2.56
N PHE A 137 -6.83 -3.55 1.66
CA PHE A 137 -8.21 -3.90 1.93
C PHE A 137 -8.53 -5.31 1.44
N LEU A 138 -9.29 -6.02 2.24
CA LEU A 138 -9.80 -7.34 1.91
C LEU A 138 -11.22 -7.21 1.36
N GLU A 139 -11.57 -8.05 0.39
CA GLU A 139 -12.93 -8.18 -0.16
C GLU A 139 -13.56 -6.83 -0.58
N ILE A 140 -12.91 -6.15 -1.53
CA ILE A 140 -13.38 -4.86 -2.02
C ILE A 140 -14.57 -5.05 -2.95
N GLU A 141 -15.67 -4.39 -2.63
CA GLU A 141 -16.83 -4.22 -3.50
C GLU A 141 -16.88 -2.79 -4.04
N GLN A 142 -17.04 -2.65 -5.35
CA GLN A 142 -17.19 -1.35 -6.02
C GLN A 142 -18.61 -1.21 -6.57
N LYS A 143 -19.26 -0.11 -6.20
CA LYS A 143 -20.52 0.36 -6.78
C LYS A 143 -20.37 1.83 -7.12
N ASP A 144 -21.24 2.37 -7.98
CA ASP A 144 -21.22 3.78 -8.31
C ASP A 144 -21.26 4.66 -7.06
N ALA A 145 -20.31 5.56 -6.95
CA ALA A 145 -20.12 6.45 -5.80
C ALA A 145 -19.97 5.75 -4.44
N GLN A 146 -19.66 4.45 -4.38
CA GLN A 146 -19.56 3.67 -3.16
C GLN A 146 -18.42 2.66 -3.22
N ARG A 147 -17.73 2.47 -2.09
CA ARG A 147 -16.77 1.37 -1.85
C ARG A 147 -17.09 0.69 -0.54
N SER A 148 -17.02 -0.62 -0.54
CA SER A 148 -17.11 -1.44 0.68
C SER A 148 -15.94 -2.41 0.69
N TRP A 149 -15.38 -2.66 1.87
CA TRP A 149 -14.25 -3.59 2.04
C TRP A 149 -14.28 -4.23 3.41
N GLN A 150 -13.56 -5.34 3.56
CA GLN A 150 -13.21 -5.89 4.85
C GLN A 150 -11.93 -5.23 5.35
N SER A 151 -11.93 -4.74 6.57
CA SER A 151 -10.78 -4.10 7.20
C SER A 151 -9.64 -5.10 7.41
N PRO A 152 -8.41 -4.76 7.05
CA PRO A 152 -7.25 -5.62 7.29
C PRO A 152 -6.69 -5.50 8.70
N PHE A 153 -7.15 -4.51 9.50
CA PHE A 153 -6.55 -4.19 10.78
C PHE A 153 -6.85 -5.24 11.84
N GLY A 154 -8.05 -5.80 11.86
CA GLY A 154 -8.45 -6.81 12.83
C GLY A 154 -7.56 -8.04 12.81
N LEU A 155 -7.23 -8.52 11.62
CA LEU A 155 -6.36 -9.69 11.43
C LEU A 155 -4.97 -9.49 12.07
N ILE A 156 -4.40 -8.30 11.95
CA ILE A 156 -3.08 -7.97 12.50
C ILE A 156 -3.17 -7.65 13.99
N LEU A 157 -4.21 -6.93 14.41
CA LEU A 157 -4.43 -6.57 15.82
C LEU A 157 -4.62 -7.81 16.69
N GLU A 158 -5.32 -8.84 16.23
CA GLU A 158 -5.48 -10.09 16.96
C GLU A 158 -4.14 -10.63 17.49
N ASN A 159 -3.11 -10.62 16.64
CA ASN A 159 -1.78 -11.09 17.02
C ASN A 159 -0.97 -10.06 17.81
N THR A 160 -0.98 -8.80 17.37
CA THR A 160 -0.10 -7.78 17.96
C THR A 160 -0.57 -7.32 19.34
N VAL A 161 -1.87 -7.31 19.61
CA VAL A 161 -2.44 -7.05 20.92
C VAL A 161 -2.12 -8.21 21.87
N ARG A 162 -2.28 -9.46 21.41
CA ARG A 162 -1.90 -10.64 22.20
C ARG A 162 -0.43 -10.63 22.61
N MET A 163 0.44 -10.10 21.76
CA MET A 163 1.88 -9.95 22.02
C MET A 163 2.22 -8.68 22.81
N GLY A 164 1.25 -7.86 23.18
CA GLY A 164 1.48 -6.60 23.89
C GLY A 164 2.12 -5.49 23.07
N GLN A 165 2.08 -5.59 21.73
CA GLN A 165 2.66 -4.58 20.83
C GLN A 165 1.73 -3.39 20.61
N HIS A 166 0.42 -3.62 20.59
CA HIS A 166 -0.61 -2.58 20.45
C HIS A 166 -1.68 -2.72 21.53
N THR A 167 -2.38 -1.61 21.79
CA THR A 167 -3.56 -1.57 22.68
C THR A 167 -4.81 -1.09 21.95
N LEU A 168 -4.71 -0.89 20.64
CA LEU A 168 -5.80 -0.50 19.77
C LEU A 168 -6.78 -1.65 19.54
N THR A 169 -8.05 -1.32 19.37
CA THR A 169 -9.05 -2.20 18.79
C THR A 169 -9.31 -1.80 17.34
N GLU A 170 -9.80 -2.71 16.52
CA GLU A 170 -10.15 -2.41 15.14
C GLU A 170 -11.21 -1.30 15.06
N LYS A 171 -12.19 -1.32 15.97
CA LYS A 171 -13.19 -0.26 16.08
C LYS A 171 -12.56 1.11 16.39
N GLU A 172 -11.60 1.17 17.30
CA GLU A 172 -10.90 2.41 17.58
C GLU A 172 -10.14 2.92 16.35
N VAL A 173 -9.40 2.05 15.66
CA VAL A 173 -8.71 2.44 14.39
C VAL A 173 -9.71 3.03 13.39
N HIS A 174 -10.88 2.40 13.27
CA HIS A 174 -11.93 2.90 12.40
C HIS A 174 -12.44 4.28 12.82
N ASP A 175 -12.77 4.45 14.10
CA ASP A 175 -13.40 5.68 14.59
C ASP A 175 -12.42 6.86 14.66
N ILE A 176 -11.19 6.64 15.16
CA ILE A 176 -10.25 7.74 15.40
C ILE A 176 -9.40 8.09 14.17
N TRP A 177 -9.27 7.16 13.20
CA TRP A 177 -8.42 7.38 12.05
C TRP A 177 -9.16 7.23 10.72
N ILE A 178 -9.80 6.09 10.41
CA ILE A 178 -10.44 5.88 9.10
C ILE A 178 -11.52 6.92 8.84
N LYS A 179 -12.47 7.11 9.76
CA LYS A 179 -13.55 8.09 9.61
C LYS A 179 -12.98 9.49 9.47
N LYS A 180 -12.21 9.95 10.44
CA LYS A 180 -11.66 11.31 10.46
C LYS A 180 -10.83 11.62 9.22
N ARG A 181 -9.98 10.68 8.78
CA ARG A 181 -9.15 10.83 7.60
C ARG A 181 -9.97 11.03 6.33
N TYR A 182 -10.96 10.18 6.10
CA TYR A 182 -11.76 10.30 4.89
C TYR A 182 -12.72 11.48 4.93
N GLU A 183 -13.23 11.85 6.08
CA GLU A 183 -14.01 13.09 6.27
C GLU A 183 -13.15 14.32 5.94
N ALA A 184 -11.93 14.40 6.46
CA ALA A 184 -11.02 15.50 6.16
C ALA A 184 -10.62 15.55 4.66
N PHE A 185 -10.40 14.40 4.02
CA PHE A 185 -10.15 14.35 2.58
C PHE A 185 -11.38 14.82 1.76
N ALA A 186 -12.56 14.42 2.17
CA ALA A 186 -13.81 14.82 1.52
C ALA A 186 -14.08 16.31 1.64
N GLU A 187 -13.74 16.92 2.77
CA GLU A 187 -13.82 18.36 2.98
C GLU A 187 -12.94 19.13 1.97
N VAL A 188 -11.69 18.71 1.77
CA VAL A 188 -10.80 19.30 0.76
C VAL A 188 -11.39 19.18 -0.65
N ILE A 189 -11.96 18.00 -0.97
CA ILE A 189 -12.57 17.75 -2.27
C ILE A 189 -13.87 18.55 -2.45
N GLY A 190 -14.60 18.84 -1.38
CA GLY A 190 -15.87 19.57 -1.37
C GLY A 190 -17.09 18.64 -1.55
N VAL A 191 -17.07 17.46 -0.93
CA VAL A 191 -18.18 16.50 -0.95
C VAL A 191 -18.51 15.99 0.45
N GLU A 192 -19.76 15.61 0.67
CA GLU A 192 -20.18 14.88 1.86
C GLU A 192 -20.00 13.39 1.66
N LEU A 193 -19.61 12.70 2.73
CA LEU A 193 -19.53 11.25 2.78
C LEU A 193 -20.52 10.67 3.79
N SER A 194 -20.99 9.46 3.50
CA SER A 194 -21.52 8.54 4.50
C SER A 194 -20.50 7.45 4.76
N ILE A 195 -20.04 7.31 5.99
CA ILE A 195 -19.10 6.29 6.41
C ILE A 195 -19.82 5.42 7.43
N SER A 196 -19.96 4.12 7.14
CA SER A 196 -20.61 3.20 8.06
C SER A 196 -19.77 2.99 9.33
N ASP A 197 -20.40 2.57 10.41
CA ASP A 197 -19.69 1.89 11.47
C ASP A 197 -19.06 0.61 10.93
N ILE A 198 -18.00 0.14 11.60
CA ILE A 198 -17.41 -1.14 11.27
C ILE A 198 -18.31 -2.26 11.80
N SER A 199 -18.62 -3.24 10.94
CA SER A 199 -19.44 -4.40 11.36
C SER A 199 -18.63 -5.36 12.25
N ALA A 200 -19.32 -6.33 12.85
CA ALA A 200 -18.67 -7.38 13.63
C ALA A 200 -17.68 -8.23 12.81
N GLU A 201 -17.91 -8.32 11.51
CA GLU A 201 -17.05 -9.02 10.54
C GLU A 201 -15.95 -8.11 9.96
N GLY A 202 -15.82 -6.88 10.46
CA GLY A 202 -14.82 -5.92 9.99
C GLY A 202 -15.21 -5.20 8.69
N LYS A 203 -16.48 -5.27 8.24
CA LYS A 203 -16.90 -4.62 6.99
C LYS A 203 -17.12 -3.12 7.19
N VAL A 204 -16.60 -2.32 6.25
CA VAL A 204 -16.74 -0.87 6.18
C VAL A 204 -17.31 -0.48 4.82
N THR A 205 -18.16 0.55 4.80
CA THR A 205 -18.71 1.13 3.57
C THR A 205 -18.55 2.65 3.59
N ILE A 206 -18.01 3.21 2.52
CA ILE A 206 -17.97 4.66 2.28
C ILE A 206 -18.74 4.96 1.00
N LYS A 207 -19.59 6.00 1.07
CA LYS A 207 -20.39 6.48 -0.05
C LYS A 207 -20.26 8.00 -0.15
N ALA A 208 -19.96 8.50 -1.35
CA ALA A 208 -20.08 9.92 -1.65
C ALA A 208 -21.56 10.27 -1.87
N LEU A 209 -22.05 11.34 -1.22
CA LEU A 209 -23.47 11.68 -1.21
C LEU A 209 -23.79 12.85 -2.14
N ARG A 210 -23.13 14.00 -1.94
CA ARG A 210 -23.40 15.26 -2.64
C ARG A 210 -22.24 16.24 -2.45
N PRO A 211 -22.18 17.32 -3.25
CA PRO A 211 -21.27 18.41 -2.98
C PRO A 211 -21.64 19.09 -1.64
N ILE A 212 -20.61 19.50 -0.89
CA ILE A 212 -20.79 20.46 0.18
C ILE A 212 -21.18 21.77 -0.50
N LEU A 213 -22.44 22.18 -0.35
CA LEU A 213 -22.88 23.49 -0.85
C LEU A 213 -22.00 24.53 -0.18
N ALA A 214 -21.21 25.26 -0.99
CA ALA A 214 -20.54 26.44 -0.48
C ALA A 214 -21.62 27.32 0.20
N ALA A 215 -21.45 27.60 1.48
CA ALA A 215 -22.28 28.59 2.14
C ALA A 215 -22.21 29.86 1.27
N ASN A 216 -23.34 30.23 0.70
CA ASN A 216 -23.44 31.43 -0.14
C ASN A 216 -22.91 32.60 0.68
N ASN A 217 -21.70 33.06 0.36
CA ASN A 217 -21.18 34.36 0.79
C ASN A 217 -21.68 35.43 -0.15
#